data_e72503ee9b7d9d87231f1d8122887657
#
_entry.id   e72503ee9b7d9d87231f1d8122887657
#
_cell.length_a   1.000
_cell.length_b   1.000
_cell.length_c   1.000
_cell.angle_alpha   90.00
_cell.angle_beta   90.00
_cell.angle_gamma   90.00
#
_symmetry.space_group_name_H-M   'P 1'
#
loop_
_entity.id
_entity.type
_entity.pdbx_description
1 polymer ?
#
loop_
_entity_poly.entity_id
_entity_poly.type
_entity_poly.pdbx_seq_one_letter_code
_entity_poly.pdbx_strand_id
1 'polypeptide(L)'
;MASREERTEALAKNLHIYVSEAHIFTSDAIVLASFCAPRHKDKCCDLGTGNGIIPLLWHRDFRPKEIVGVELSESAIELLNKTLKENNLEEYIKPVHCDLRALKGILPNEYYDIVSINPPYKKLGTGIVNEGEDYKNARHEFTCTLEWFS
;
A
#
# COMPACT_ATOMS: atom_id res chain seq x y z
N MET A 1 -20.80 -6.53 -16.68
CA MET A 1 -19.55 -6.45 -15.93
C MET A 1 -19.74 -7.19 -14.62
N ALA A 2 -18.98 -8.24 -14.40
CA ALA A 2 -18.95 -8.85 -13.08
C ALA A 2 -18.44 -7.79 -12.09
N SER A 3 -19.26 -7.45 -11.10
CA SER A 3 -18.82 -6.64 -9.97
C SER A 3 -17.68 -7.41 -9.32
N ARG A 4 -16.49 -6.82 -9.31
CA ARG A 4 -15.39 -7.34 -8.49
C ARG A 4 -15.92 -7.37 -7.06
N GLU A 5 -16.02 -8.55 -6.49
CA GLU A 5 -16.53 -8.67 -5.12
C GLU A 5 -15.58 -7.98 -4.17
N GLU A 6 -15.96 -6.76 -3.82
CA GLU A 6 -15.34 -6.05 -2.71
C GLU A 6 -15.88 -6.63 -1.41
N ARG A 7 -15.01 -6.87 -0.47
CA ARG A 7 -15.38 -7.27 0.87
C ARG A 7 -14.52 -6.53 1.89
N THR A 8 -14.93 -6.56 3.14
CA THR A 8 -14.14 -5.99 4.24
C THR A 8 -13.53 -7.10 5.09
N GLU A 9 -12.33 -6.83 5.59
CA GLU A 9 -11.67 -7.65 6.60
C GLU A 9 -11.40 -6.81 7.86
N ALA A 10 -11.65 -7.38 9.03
CA ALA A 10 -11.43 -6.71 10.29
C ALA A 10 -9.94 -6.71 10.67
N LEU A 11 -9.39 -5.53 10.93
CA LEU A 11 -8.04 -5.37 11.48
C LEU A 11 -8.07 -5.10 12.99
N ALA A 12 -9.18 -4.60 13.50
CA ALA A 12 -9.47 -4.39 14.91
C ALA A 12 -10.98 -4.29 15.09
N LYS A 13 -11.45 -4.18 16.32
CA LYS A 13 -12.89 -4.07 16.64
C LYS A 13 -13.60 -2.98 15.83
N ASN A 14 -12.94 -1.85 15.61
CA ASN A 14 -13.49 -0.68 14.92
C ASN A 14 -12.66 -0.26 13.72
N LEU A 15 -11.88 -1.17 13.13
CA LEU A 15 -11.05 -0.90 11.96
C LEU A 15 -11.20 -2.03 10.95
N HIS A 16 -11.67 -1.68 9.75
CA HIS A 16 -11.85 -2.61 8.64
C HIS A 16 -11.11 -2.12 7.41
N ILE A 17 -10.57 -3.04 6.63
CA ILE A 17 -9.92 -2.77 5.35
C ILE A 17 -10.76 -3.36 4.22
N TYR A 18 -10.94 -2.59 3.14
CA TYR A 18 -11.53 -3.11 1.90
C TYR A 18 -10.50 -3.93 1.13
N VAL A 19 -10.93 -5.09 0.68
CA VAL A 19 -10.15 -6.00 -0.18
C VAL A 19 -10.98 -6.41 -1.40
N SER A 20 -10.29 -6.82 -2.45
CA SER A 20 -10.90 -7.43 -3.64
C SER A 20 -10.06 -8.62 -4.06
N GLU A 21 -10.51 -9.40 -5.05
CA GLU A 21 -9.72 -10.51 -5.58
C GLU A 21 -8.32 -10.09 -6.06
N ALA A 22 -8.22 -8.88 -6.63
CA ALA A 22 -6.96 -8.34 -7.13
C ALA A 22 -6.08 -7.71 -6.04
N HIS A 23 -6.71 -7.23 -4.96
CA HIS A 23 -6.05 -6.46 -3.90
C HIS A 23 -6.35 -7.05 -2.54
N ILE A 24 -5.63 -8.09 -2.22
CA ILE A 24 -5.56 -8.73 -0.90
C ILE A 24 -4.21 -8.40 -0.27
N PHE A 25 -4.11 -8.60 1.03
CA PHE A 25 -2.83 -8.51 1.74
C PHE A 25 -2.39 -9.88 2.26
N THR A 26 -1.11 -10.01 2.52
CA THR A 26 -0.49 -11.25 3.01
C THR A 26 0.09 -11.06 4.41
N SER A 27 0.45 -12.17 5.06
CA SER A 27 1.14 -12.15 6.35
C SER A 27 2.48 -11.40 6.30
N ASP A 28 3.13 -11.37 5.15
CA ASP A 28 4.39 -10.64 4.96
C ASP A 28 4.23 -9.13 5.18
N ALA A 29 3.12 -8.55 4.71
CA ALA A 29 2.81 -7.14 4.95
C ALA A 29 2.62 -6.85 6.45
N ILE A 30 1.96 -7.75 7.17
CA ILE A 30 1.74 -7.63 8.62
C ILE A 30 3.09 -7.68 9.38
N VAL A 31 3.95 -8.62 9.02
CA VAL A 31 5.29 -8.75 9.60
C VAL A 31 6.13 -7.51 9.31
N LEU A 32 6.12 -7.02 8.08
CA LEU A 32 6.88 -5.83 7.69
C LEU A 32 6.42 -4.59 8.45
N ALA A 33 5.11 -4.39 8.58
CA ALA A 33 4.56 -3.26 9.33
C ALA A 33 5.02 -3.29 10.80
N SER A 34 5.01 -4.46 11.43
CA SER A 34 5.50 -4.66 12.81
C SER A 34 7.01 -4.46 12.92
N PHE A 35 7.76 -4.93 11.93
CA PHE A 35 9.23 -4.76 11.89
C PHE A 35 9.65 -3.30 11.80
N CYS A 36 8.96 -2.50 11.00
CA CYS A 36 9.24 -1.06 10.87
C CYS A 36 9.06 -0.32 12.18
N ALA A 37 8.08 -0.66 12.99
CA ALA A 37 7.79 -0.12 14.32
C ALA A 37 8.00 1.41 14.42
N PRO A 38 7.27 2.22 13.63
CA PRO A 38 7.47 3.66 13.62
C PRO A 38 7.18 4.28 15.00
N ARG A 39 7.90 5.36 15.30
CA ARG A 39 7.69 6.16 16.52
C ARG A 39 6.68 7.28 16.23
N HIS A 40 6.10 7.87 17.26
CA HIS A 40 5.14 8.98 17.13
C HIS A 40 5.65 10.19 16.34
N LYS A 41 6.93 10.44 16.34
CA LYS A 41 7.56 11.55 15.61
C LYS A 41 7.93 11.23 14.18
N ASP A 42 7.87 9.96 13.80
CA ASP A 42 8.34 9.49 12.49
C ASP A 42 7.35 9.86 11.38
N LYS A 43 7.90 10.20 10.23
CA LYS A 43 7.21 10.39 8.96
C LYS A 43 7.47 9.15 8.12
N CYS A 44 6.40 8.48 7.70
CA CYS A 44 6.46 7.16 7.09
C CYS A 44 5.87 7.17 5.69
N CYS A 45 6.50 6.44 4.79
CA CYS A 45 6.03 6.24 3.43
C CYS A 45 6.06 4.76 3.07
N ASP A 46 4.94 4.23 2.58
CA ASP A 46 4.84 2.87 2.07
C ASP A 46 4.70 2.89 0.55
N LEU A 47 5.69 2.35 -0.14
CA LEU A 47 5.75 2.32 -1.59
C LEU A 47 5.10 1.04 -2.12
N GLY A 48 4.20 1.17 -3.09
CA GLY A 48 3.39 0.06 -3.55
C GLY A 48 2.41 -0.41 -2.48
N THR A 49 1.70 0.53 -1.87
CA THR A 49 0.90 0.27 -0.67
C THR A 49 -0.32 -0.63 -0.90
N GLY A 50 -0.71 -0.85 -2.15
CA GLY A 50 -1.91 -1.61 -2.49
C GLY A 50 -3.16 -0.97 -1.91
N ASN A 51 -3.94 -1.75 -1.20
CA ASN A 51 -5.14 -1.28 -0.50
C ASN A 51 -4.86 -0.61 0.86
N GLY A 52 -3.59 -0.42 1.21
CA GLY A 52 -3.17 0.36 2.38
C GLY A 52 -2.99 -0.42 3.67
N ILE A 53 -2.75 -1.72 3.61
CA ILE A 53 -2.61 -2.56 4.82
C ILE A 53 -1.48 -2.07 5.75
N ILE A 54 -0.30 -1.74 5.23
CA ILE A 54 0.83 -1.29 6.05
C ILE A 54 0.54 0.07 6.70
N PRO A 55 0.10 1.11 5.98
CA PRO A 55 -0.35 2.35 6.59
C PRO A 55 -1.40 2.18 7.69
N LEU A 56 -2.39 1.33 7.48
CA LEU A 56 -3.45 1.08 8.46
C LEU A 56 -2.90 0.42 9.73
N LEU A 57 -2.00 -0.56 9.59
CA LEU A 57 -1.35 -1.21 10.73
C LEU A 57 -0.43 -0.25 11.48
N TRP A 58 0.30 0.60 10.79
CA TRP A 58 1.11 1.65 11.43
C TRP A 58 0.25 2.61 12.24
N HIS A 59 -0.87 3.05 11.67
CA HIS A 59 -1.79 3.92 12.39
C HIS A 59 -2.41 3.22 13.61
N ARG A 60 -2.86 1.96 13.45
CA ARG A 60 -3.46 1.18 14.53
C ARG A 60 -2.51 0.98 15.72
N ASP A 61 -1.26 0.61 15.43
CA ASP A 61 -0.34 0.11 16.45
C ASP A 61 0.66 1.16 16.95
N PHE A 62 1.03 2.15 16.14
CA PHE A 62 2.16 3.03 16.41
C PHE A 62 1.84 4.52 16.38
N ARG A 63 0.83 4.96 15.64
CA ARG A 63 0.41 6.36 15.52
C ARG A 63 1.56 7.31 15.12
N PRO A 64 2.28 7.08 14.02
CA PRO A 64 3.34 7.99 13.58
C PRO A 64 2.76 9.37 13.19
N LYS A 65 3.64 10.34 13.10
CA LYS A 65 3.27 11.74 12.80
C LYS A 65 2.66 11.91 11.41
N GLU A 66 3.19 11.18 10.42
CA GLU A 66 2.75 11.27 9.04
C GLU A 66 2.83 9.89 8.37
N ILE A 67 1.81 9.54 7.62
CA ILE A 67 1.77 8.29 6.86
C ILE A 67 1.32 8.58 5.43
N VAL A 68 2.16 8.20 4.47
CA VAL A 68 1.88 8.28 3.04
C VAL A 68 1.93 6.88 2.44
N GLY A 69 0.94 6.54 1.63
CA GLY A 69 0.93 5.31 0.83
C GLY A 69 0.90 5.64 -0.65
N VAL A 70 1.89 5.17 -1.39
CA VAL A 70 2.03 5.38 -2.83
C VAL A 70 1.58 4.13 -3.57
N GLU A 71 0.72 4.28 -4.56
CA GLU A 71 0.19 3.16 -5.36
C GLU A 71 -0.07 3.58 -6.80
N LEU A 72 0.31 2.72 -7.74
CA LEU A 72 0.08 2.91 -9.17
C LEU A 72 -1.34 2.50 -9.60
N SER A 73 -1.88 1.45 -9.00
CA SER A 73 -3.19 0.91 -9.36
C SER A 73 -4.31 1.84 -8.90
N GLU A 74 -5.08 2.35 -9.84
CA GLU A 74 -6.26 3.18 -9.54
C GLU A 74 -7.29 2.45 -8.69
N SER A 75 -7.55 1.17 -9.00
CA SER A 75 -8.51 0.37 -8.23
C SER A 75 -8.06 0.10 -6.80
N ALA A 76 -6.75 -0.05 -6.55
CA ALA A 76 -6.22 -0.16 -5.20
C ALA A 76 -6.35 1.17 -4.43
N ILE A 77 -6.08 2.29 -5.07
CA ILE A 77 -6.28 3.64 -4.50
C ILE A 77 -7.75 3.88 -4.15
N GLU A 78 -8.68 3.44 -4.99
CA GLU A 78 -10.12 3.55 -4.71
C GLU A 78 -10.51 2.77 -3.45
N LEU A 79 -10.01 1.53 -3.30
CA LEU A 79 -10.22 0.73 -2.08
C LEU A 79 -9.62 1.41 -0.85
N LEU A 80 -8.40 1.94 -0.98
CA LEU A 80 -7.75 2.67 0.11
C LEU A 80 -8.55 3.91 0.52
N ASN A 81 -8.97 4.74 -0.43
CA ASN A 81 -9.80 5.91 -0.16
C ASN A 81 -11.11 5.53 0.53
N LYS A 82 -11.76 4.47 0.09
CA LYS A 82 -12.99 3.97 0.70
C LYS A 82 -12.76 3.51 2.14
N THR A 83 -11.68 2.77 2.39
CA THR A 83 -11.26 2.35 3.72
C THR A 83 -11.02 3.56 4.64
N LEU A 84 -10.28 4.55 4.16
CA LEU A 84 -9.96 5.74 4.96
C LEU A 84 -11.21 6.54 5.31
N LYS A 85 -12.11 6.72 4.35
CA LYS A 85 -13.35 7.45 4.55
C LYS A 85 -14.25 6.77 5.58
N GLU A 86 -14.45 5.47 5.46
CA GLU A 86 -15.34 4.73 6.36
C GLU A 86 -14.78 4.56 7.77
N ASN A 87 -13.48 4.59 7.94
CA ASN A 87 -12.83 4.53 9.26
C ASN A 87 -12.45 5.93 9.81
N ASN A 88 -12.81 7.02 9.14
CA ASN A 88 -12.47 8.40 9.52
C ASN A 88 -10.96 8.63 9.67
N LEU A 89 -10.16 8.09 8.75
CA LEU A 89 -8.69 8.12 8.77
C LEU A 89 -8.08 9.03 7.71
N GLU A 90 -8.88 9.81 6.99
CA GLU A 90 -8.44 10.66 5.87
C GLU A 90 -7.41 11.73 6.30
N GLU A 91 -7.46 12.16 7.56
CA GLU A 91 -6.49 13.12 8.11
C GLU A 91 -5.15 12.49 8.51
N TYR A 92 -5.12 11.17 8.70
CA TYR A 92 -3.95 10.47 9.24
C TYR A 92 -3.14 9.74 8.19
N ILE A 93 -3.77 9.31 7.11
CA ILE A 93 -3.13 8.54 6.03
C ILE A 93 -3.42 9.22 4.71
N LYS A 94 -2.35 9.54 3.96
CA LYS A 94 -2.44 10.22 2.67
C LYS A 94 -2.14 9.24 1.53
N PRO A 95 -3.13 8.89 0.70
CA PRO A 95 -2.88 8.14 -0.52
C PRO A 95 -2.24 9.04 -1.59
N VAL A 96 -1.30 8.50 -2.32
CA VAL A 96 -0.69 9.13 -3.48
C VAL A 96 -0.76 8.17 -4.66
N HIS A 97 -1.59 8.51 -5.65
CA HIS A 97 -1.70 7.75 -6.90
C HIS A 97 -0.55 8.16 -7.82
N CYS A 98 0.49 7.35 -7.87
CA CYS A 98 1.70 7.65 -8.62
C CYS A 98 2.48 6.39 -8.97
N ASP A 99 3.15 6.43 -10.12
CA ASP A 99 4.18 5.46 -10.48
C ASP A 99 5.43 5.70 -9.63
N LEU A 100 5.99 4.65 -9.03
CA LEU A 100 7.22 4.74 -8.23
C LEU A 100 8.40 5.32 -9.02
N ARG A 101 8.40 5.16 -10.34
CA ARG A 101 9.41 5.73 -11.24
C ARG A 101 9.28 7.25 -11.43
N ALA A 102 8.16 7.83 -11.03
CA ALA A 102 7.84 9.25 -11.21
C ALA A 102 7.70 10.02 -9.88
N LEU A 103 8.29 9.52 -8.80
CA LEU A 103 8.18 10.12 -7.46
C LEU A 103 8.91 11.46 -7.34
N LYS A 104 9.93 11.69 -8.16
CA LYS A 104 10.68 12.94 -8.15
C LYS A 104 9.77 14.14 -8.44
N GLY A 105 9.74 15.10 -7.52
CA GLY A 105 8.88 16.27 -7.60
C GLY A 105 7.45 16.07 -7.08
N ILE A 106 7.06 14.81 -6.75
CA ILE A 106 5.76 14.50 -6.14
C ILE A 106 5.91 14.32 -4.64
N LEU A 107 6.94 13.58 -4.21
CA LEU A 107 7.30 13.45 -2.81
C LEU A 107 8.60 14.20 -2.51
N PRO A 108 8.75 14.77 -1.30
CA PRO A 108 9.98 15.44 -0.90
C PRO A 108 11.12 14.43 -0.76
N ASN A 109 12.33 14.86 -1.15
CA ASN A 109 13.56 14.07 -0.96
C ASN A 109 14.01 14.13 0.51
N GLU A 110 14.62 13.06 0.99
CA GLU A 110 15.24 12.99 2.34
C GLU A 110 14.30 13.44 3.46
N TYR A 111 13.00 13.21 3.29
CA TYR A 111 11.97 13.70 4.20
C TYR A 111 11.46 12.64 5.17
N TYR A 112 11.32 11.40 4.70
CA TYR A 112 10.73 10.31 5.48
C TYR A 112 11.77 9.64 6.37
N ASP A 113 11.36 9.33 7.60
CA ASP A 113 12.17 8.58 8.56
C ASP A 113 12.12 7.08 8.29
N ILE A 114 10.98 6.59 7.80
CA ILE A 114 10.77 5.19 7.41
C ILE A 114 10.18 5.14 6.02
N VAL A 115 10.77 4.32 5.18
CA VAL A 115 10.22 3.96 3.87
C VAL A 115 10.15 2.44 3.80
N SER A 116 8.97 1.91 3.50
CA SER A 116 8.78 0.48 3.29
C SER A 116 8.38 0.19 1.85
N ILE A 117 8.68 -1.01 1.42
CA ILE A 117 8.18 -1.58 0.18
C ILE A 117 7.98 -3.08 0.40
N ASN A 118 6.79 -3.56 0.09
CA ASN A 118 6.47 -4.99 0.12
C ASN A 118 6.13 -5.46 -1.29
N PRO A 119 7.15 -5.78 -2.11
CA PRO A 119 6.95 -6.15 -3.50
C PRO A 119 6.32 -7.54 -3.60
N PRO A 120 5.42 -7.82 -4.61
CA PRO A 120 4.99 -9.18 -4.86
C PRO A 120 6.18 -10.07 -5.28
N TYR A 121 6.28 -11.26 -4.70
CA TYR A 121 7.44 -12.15 -4.79
C TYR A 121 7.50 -13.04 -6.05
N LYS A 122 6.69 -12.82 -7.06
CA LYS A 122 6.72 -13.63 -8.29
C LYS A 122 7.75 -13.11 -9.27
N LYS A 123 8.72 -13.94 -9.62
CA LYS A 123 9.66 -13.64 -10.68
C LYS A 123 8.92 -13.43 -12.01
N LEU A 124 9.36 -12.45 -12.80
CA LEU A 124 8.91 -12.26 -14.18
C LEU A 124 9.01 -13.59 -14.94
N GLY A 125 7.90 -14.02 -15.55
CA GLY A 125 7.85 -15.23 -16.38
C GLY A 125 7.54 -16.54 -15.65
N THR A 126 7.33 -16.57 -14.33
CA THR A 126 7.06 -17.79 -13.56
C THR A 126 5.60 -17.96 -13.13
N GLY A 127 4.68 -17.18 -13.62
CA GLY A 127 3.27 -17.22 -13.24
C GLY A 127 2.32 -17.28 -14.42
N ILE A 128 1.13 -17.86 -14.22
CA ILE A 128 0.03 -17.76 -15.16
C ILE A 128 -0.28 -16.27 -15.38
N VAL A 129 -0.28 -15.86 -16.65
CA VAL A 129 -0.72 -14.50 -17.01
C VAL A 129 -2.22 -14.42 -16.74
N ASN A 130 -2.60 -13.80 -15.63
CA ASN A 130 -4.01 -13.50 -15.39
C ASN A 130 -4.41 -12.28 -16.22
N GLU A 131 -5.48 -12.44 -16.96
CA GLU A 131 -6.01 -11.46 -17.92
C GLU A 131 -6.69 -10.27 -17.22
N GLY A 132 -6.07 -9.62 -16.29
CA GLY A 132 -6.61 -8.44 -15.64
C GLY A 132 -5.58 -7.33 -15.57
N GLU A 133 -5.98 -6.12 -15.94
CA GLU A 133 -5.11 -4.94 -15.88
C GLU A 133 -4.56 -4.70 -14.47
N ASP A 134 -5.36 -4.98 -13.44
CA ASP A 134 -4.97 -4.86 -12.04
C ASP A 134 -3.94 -5.91 -11.62
N TYR A 135 -4.08 -7.13 -12.11
CA TYR A 135 -3.08 -8.16 -11.89
C TYR A 135 -1.77 -7.86 -12.62
N LYS A 136 -1.85 -7.23 -13.78
CA LYS A 136 -0.65 -6.75 -14.48
C LYS A 136 0.02 -5.64 -13.68
N ASN A 137 -0.71 -4.67 -13.18
CA ASN A 137 -0.17 -3.57 -12.38
C ASN A 137 0.38 -4.06 -11.04
N ALA A 138 -0.35 -4.89 -10.32
CA ALA A 138 0.13 -5.51 -9.09
C ALA A 138 1.38 -6.38 -9.28
N ARG A 139 1.63 -6.88 -10.51
CA ARG A 139 2.80 -7.69 -10.86
C ARG A 139 3.89 -6.92 -11.59
N HIS A 140 3.56 -5.83 -12.27
CA HIS A 140 4.51 -4.98 -12.99
C HIS A 140 5.14 -3.89 -12.11
N GLU A 141 4.80 -3.84 -10.86
CA GLU A 141 5.53 -3.09 -9.85
C GLU A 141 7.03 -3.41 -9.84
N PHE A 142 7.40 -4.49 -10.51
CA PHE A 142 8.73 -5.05 -10.57
C PHE A 142 9.59 -4.67 -11.72
N THR A 143 9.17 -3.84 -12.59
CA THR A 143 10.09 -3.15 -13.49
C THR A 143 10.97 -2.13 -12.76
N CYS A 144 10.67 -1.89 -11.49
CA CYS A 144 11.61 -1.21 -10.59
C CYS A 144 12.62 -2.24 -10.07
N THR A 145 13.80 -2.26 -10.63
CA THR A 145 14.93 -3.01 -10.08
C THR A 145 15.43 -2.34 -8.81
N LEU A 146 16.08 -3.08 -7.92
CA LEU A 146 16.68 -2.54 -6.70
C LEU A 146 17.57 -1.31 -6.92
N GLU A 147 18.04 -1.11 -8.15
CA GLU A 147 18.83 0.07 -8.56
C GLU A 147 18.07 1.40 -8.43
N TRP A 148 16.73 1.37 -8.43
CA TRP A 148 15.90 2.57 -8.27
C TRP A 148 15.81 3.07 -6.82
N PHE A 149 16.21 2.24 -5.86
CA PHE A 149 16.12 2.54 -4.44
C PHE A 149 17.48 2.82 -3.77
N SER A 150 18.56 2.69 -4.53
CA SER A 150 19.93 3.00 -4.07
C SER A 150 20.27 4.48 -4.23
#